data_f8f27485b64ddabd6bea91baf2e57234
#
_entry.id   f8f27485b64ddabd6bea91baf2e57234
#
_cell.length_a   1.000
_cell.length_b   1.000
_cell.length_c   1.000
_cell.angle_alpha   90.00
_cell.angle_beta   90.00
_cell.angle_gamma   90.00
#
_symmetry.space_group_name_H-M   'P 1'
#
loop_
_entity.id
_entity.type
_entity.pdbx_description
1 polymer ?
#
loop_
_entity_poly.entity_id
_entity_poly.type
_entity_poly.pdbx_seq_one_letter_code
_entity_poly.pdbx_strand_id
1 'polypeptide(L)'
;AWSRKMLSAKERHGKKHFKDTYRPYVPAKPLEFANSLWASDGSGVVPYRYQDQYGKWRMMKIYVMLISDVGSRYIAGYSVSRKGLHLEDGTMLRQAMRMALLDNGKTEVLDFISDNHGAYTGEASKAYLQRVCRNFRTIAPGNSQANPAETMFRLFKRRFKSYFKLPETSWNARSLESMANPDYYDIMALPTYTEAIEKLTIAIREWNNTRLENELTPSEWFHALK
;
A
#
# COMPACT_ATOMS: atom_id res chain seq x y z
N ALA A 1 -18.72 -1.94 30.18
CA ALA A 1 -19.62 -3.06 29.87
C ALA A 1 -20.14 -2.94 28.44
N TRP A 2 -20.17 -4.02 27.69
CA TRP A 2 -20.63 -4.02 26.32
C TRP A 2 -22.15 -4.01 26.28
N SER A 3 -22.75 -3.20 25.42
CA SER A 3 -24.21 -3.15 25.28
C SER A 3 -24.73 -4.45 24.68
N ARG A 4 -26.02 -4.79 24.94
CA ARG A 4 -26.71 -5.94 24.31
C ARG A 4 -26.62 -5.89 22.79
N LYS A 5 -26.67 -4.70 22.20
CA LYS A 5 -26.54 -4.46 20.75
C LYS A 5 -25.17 -4.87 20.22
N MET A 6 -24.11 -4.58 20.98
CA MET A 6 -22.74 -4.96 20.62
C MET A 6 -22.53 -6.48 20.68
N LEU A 7 -23.03 -7.13 21.73
CA LEU A 7 -22.95 -8.59 21.88
C LEU A 7 -23.71 -9.31 20.74
N SER A 8 -24.95 -8.88 20.47
CA SER A 8 -25.75 -9.43 19.38
C SER A 8 -25.10 -9.22 17.99
N ALA A 9 -24.45 -8.10 17.74
CA ALA A 9 -23.72 -7.86 16.51
C ALA A 9 -22.51 -8.80 16.36
N LYS A 10 -21.79 -9.08 17.46
CA LYS A 10 -20.70 -10.05 17.47
C LYS A 10 -21.15 -11.47 17.14
N GLU A 11 -22.28 -11.89 17.70
CA GLU A 11 -22.86 -13.22 17.45
C GLU A 11 -23.37 -13.37 16.02
N ARG A 12 -24.07 -12.36 15.49
CA ARG A 12 -24.65 -12.41 14.14
C ARG A 12 -23.64 -12.25 13.00
N HIS A 13 -22.63 -11.41 13.19
CA HIS A 13 -21.73 -10.98 12.12
C HIS A 13 -20.26 -11.37 12.37
N GLY A 14 -19.96 -12.02 13.48
CA GLY A 14 -18.65 -12.52 13.85
C GLY A 14 -17.69 -11.47 14.41
N LYS A 15 -16.55 -11.96 14.95
CA LYS A 15 -15.54 -11.13 15.62
C LYS A 15 -14.98 -9.99 14.75
N LYS A 16 -14.87 -10.22 13.44
CA LYS A 16 -14.27 -9.23 12.55
C LYS A 16 -15.19 -8.04 12.37
N HIS A 17 -16.44 -8.27 12.00
CA HIS A 17 -17.43 -7.20 11.86
C HIS A 17 -17.60 -6.42 13.17
N PHE A 18 -17.60 -7.13 14.31
CA PHE A 18 -17.68 -6.50 15.62
C PHE A 18 -16.49 -5.56 15.88
N LYS A 19 -15.25 -6.01 15.59
CA LYS A 19 -14.06 -5.17 15.73
C LYS A 19 -14.10 -3.94 14.82
N ASP A 20 -14.55 -4.13 13.58
CA ASP A 20 -14.57 -3.07 12.58
C ASP A 20 -15.63 -2.01 12.86
N THR A 21 -16.74 -2.38 13.56
CA THR A 21 -17.89 -1.51 13.81
C THR A 21 -17.90 -0.89 15.20
N TYR A 22 -17.45 -1.63 16.21
CA TYR A 22 -17.63 -1.23 17.62
C TYR A 22 -16.33 -1.06 18.40
N ARG A 23 -15.17 -1.31 17.79
CA ARG A 23 -13.92 -1.03 18.45
C ARG A 23 -13.77 0.49 18.57
N PRO A 24 -13.51 1.03 19.78
CA PRO A 24 -13.29 2.47 19.89
C PRO A 24 -12.10 2.85 19.03
N TYR A 25 -12.36 3.65 18.03
CA TYR A 25 -11.33 4.27 17.21
C TYR A 25 -10.80 5.47 17.98
N VAL A 26 -9.59 5.36 18.49
CA VAL A 26 -8.86 6.54 18.98
C VAL A 26 -8.17 7.11 17.73
N PRO A 27 -8.62 8.26 17.22
CA PRO A 27 -7.93 8.89 16.10
C PRO A 27 -6.49 9.17 16.53
N ALA A 28 -5.52 8.64 15.79
CA ALA A 28 -4.15 9.04 15.95
C ALA A 28 -4.08 10.56 15.67
N LYS A 29 -3.43 11.32 16.55
CA LYS A 29 -3.12 12.72 16.25
C LYS A 29 -2.34 12.75 14.94
N PRO A 30 -2.67 13.66 14.01
CA PRO A 30 -1.84 13.89 12.84
C PRO A 30 -0.39 14.10 13.29
N LEU A 31 0.55 13.51 12.58
CA LEU A 31 1.95 13.79 12.83
C LEU A 31 2.23 15.22 12.35
N GLU A 32 2.77 16.03 13.25
CA GLU A 32 3.06 17.44 12.99
C GLU A 32 4.27 17.60 12.04
N PHE A 33 5.14 16.57 12.00
CA PHE A 33 6.40 16.63 11.26
C PHE A 33 6.48 15.53 10.21
N ALA A 34 6.81 15.93 9.01
CA ALA A 34 7.25 15.00 7.96
C ALA A 34 8.53 14.28 8.38
N ASN A 35 8.76 13.10 7.84
CA ASN A 35 9.92 12.24 8.13
C ASN A 35 10.00 11.68 9.57
N SER A 36 8.99 11.88 10.41
CA SER A 36 8.98 11.30 11.76
C SER A 36 8.60 9.82 11.76
N LEU A 37 7.68 9.43 10.90
CA LEU A 37 7.22 8.04 10.79
C LEU A 37 6.99 7.67 9.33
N TRP A 38 7.71 6.68 8.87
CA TRP A 38 7.43 6.05 7.57
C TRP A 38 6.67 4.74 7.76
N ALA A 39 5.81 4.44 6.81
CA ALA A 39 5.02 3.22 6.80
C ALA A 39 5.12 2.52 5.46
N SER A 40 5.01 1.18 5.49
CA SER A 40 4.98 0.36 4.28
C SER A 40 3.80 -0.59 4.27
N ASP A 41 3.33 -0.83 3.07
CA ASP A 41 2.32 -1.83 2.77
C ASP A 41 2.46 -2.27 1.32
N GLY A 42 1.91 -3.44 0.99
CA GLY A 42 1.90 -4.00 -0.35
C GLY A 42 0.50 -4.16 -0.91
N SER A 43 0.32 -3.90 -2.20
CA SER A 43 -0.99 -4.09 -2.82
C SER A 43 -0.94 -4.25 -4.33
N GLY A 44 -1.87 -5.05 -4.88
CA GLY A 44 -2.13 -5.08 -6.31
C GLY A 44 -2.81 -3.79 -6.79
N VAL A 45 -2.26 -3.13 -7.80
CA VAL A 45 -2.76 -1.81 -8.24
C VAL A 45 -3.17 -1.81 -9.70
N VAL A 46 -2.25 -1.83 -10.65
CA VAL A 46 -2.55 -1.63 -12.07
C VAL A 46 -2.75 -2.98 -12.75
N PRO A 47 -3.91 -3.24 -13.38
CA PRO A 47 -4.08 -4.44 -14.18
C PRO A 47 -3.25 -4.34 -15.47
N TYR A 48 -2.66 -5.46 -15.87
CA TYR A 48 -1.89 -5.59 -17.10
C TYR A 48 -2.09 -6.96 -17.74
N ARG A 49 -1.84 -7.06 -19.05
CA ARG A 49 -1.85 -8.32 -19.79
C ARG A 49 -0.44 -8.89 -19.93
N TYR A 50 -0.37 -10.21 -19.92
CA TYR A 50 0.85 -10.94 -20.23
C TYR A 50 0.52 -12.28 -20.88
N GLN A 51 1.48 -12.86 -21.59
CA GLN A 51 1.37 -14.23 -22.06
C GLN A 51 1.97 -15.19 -21.05
N ASP A 52 1.23 -16.25 -20.70
CA ASP A 52 1.74 -17.33 -19.89
C ASP A 52 2.70 -18.23 -20.69
N GLN A 53 3.26 -19.25 -20.03
CA GLN A 53 4.20 -20.19 -20.65
C GLN A 53 3.64 -20.98 -21.85
N TYR A 54 2.31 -20.98 -22.02
CA TYR A 54 1.60 -21.63 -23.14
C TYR A 54 1.18 -20.63 -24.23
N GLY A 55 1.63 -19.39 -24.15
CA GLY A 55 1.26 -18.33 -25.09
C GLY A 55 -0.16 -17.78 -24.90
N LYS A 56 -0.90 -18.19 -23.87
CA LYS A 56 -2.24 -17.70 -23.59
C LYS A 56 -2.20 -16.34 -22.90
N TRP A 57 -3.01 -15.41 -23.39
CA TRP A 57 -3.16 -14.12 -22.75
C TRP A 57 -3.85 -14.23 -21.38
N ARG A 58 -3.26 -13.59 -20.41
CA ARG A 58 -3.72 -13.53 -19.02
C ARG A 58 -3.71 -12.10 -18.52
N MET A 59 -4.54 -11.85 -17.52
CA MET A 59 -4.54 -10.62 -16.76
C MET A 59 -3.92 -10.84 -15.39
N MET A 60 -3.13 -9.87 -14.92
CA MET A 60 -2.62 -9.80 -13.55
C MET A 60 -2.56 -8.34 -13.11
N LYS A 61 -2.55 -8.08 -11.81
CA LYS A 61 -2.26 -6.75 -11.29
C LYS A 61 -0.80 -6.63 -10.92
N ILE A 62 -0.16 -5.52 -11.25
CA ILE A 62 1.14 -5.18 -10.67
C ILE A 62 0.97 -5.12 -9.16
N TYR A 63 1.71 -5.94 -8.45
CA TYR A 63 1.85 -5.82 -7.02
C TYR A 63 2.91 -4.77 -6.73
N VAL A 64 2.58 -3.78 -5.94
CA VAL A 64 3.48 -2.69 -5.57
C VAL A 64 3.64 -2.63 -4.06
N MET A 65 4.86 -2.49 -3.62
CA MET A 65 5.20 -2.13 -2.24
C MET A 65 5.52 -0.64 -2.21
N LEU A 66 4.85 0.12 -1.36
CA LEU A 66 5.08 1.54 -1.16
C LEU A 66 5.75 1.80 0.18
N ILE A 67 6.66 2.76 0.20
CA ILE A 67 7.16 3.41 1.41
C ILE A 67 6.60 4.84 1.41
N SER A 68 5.85 5.18 2.44
CA SER A 68 5.23 6.50 2.56
C SER A 68 5.55 7.16 3.89
N ASP A 69 5.77 8.47 3.85
CA ASP A 69 5.78 9.29 5.04
C ASP A 69 4.34 9.49 5.55
N VAL A 70 4.11 9.18 6.82
CA VAL A 70 2.76 9.19 7.40
C VAL A 70 2.26 10.62 7.59
N GLY A 71 3.15 11.56 7.92
CA GLY A 71 2.80 12.96 8.14
C GLY A 71 2.34 13.64 6.85
N SER A 72 3.20 13.68 5.86
CA SER A 72 2.95 14.36 4.58
C SER A 72 2.13 13.54 3.59
N ARG A 73 1.97 12.22 3.79
CA ARG A 73 1.44 11.25 2.81
C ARG A 73 2.27 11.16 1.52
N TYR A 74 3.51 11.61 1.56
CA TYR A 74 4.44 11.51 0.45
C TYR A 74 4.85 10.07 0.22
N ILE A 75 4.79 9.59 -1.03
CA ILE A 75 5.34 8.30 -1.42
C ILE A 75 6.82 8.49 -1.67
N ALA A 76 7.64 8.10 -0.69
CA ALA A 76 9.08 8.29 -0.70
C ALA A 76 9.80 7.28 -1.60
N GLY A 77 9.26 6.08 -1.73
CA GLY A 77 9.82 5.04 -2.59
C GLY A 77 8.84 3.92 -2.86
N TYR A 78 9.11 3.15 -3.90
CA TYR A 78 8.29 1.99 -4.25
C TYR A 78 9.12 0.93 -4.99
N SER A 79 8.58 -0.27 -5.01
CA SER A 79 9.04 -1.36 -5.87
C SER A 79 7.85 -2.13 -6.43
N VAL A 80 8.07 -2.85 -7.52
CA VAL A 80 7.02 -3.62 -8.18
C VAL A 80 7.42 -5.08 -8.30
N SER A 81 6.43 -5.99 -8.23
CA SER A 81 6.64 -7.40 -8.48
C SER A 81 7.09 -7.65 -9.93
N ARG A 82 7.84 -8.72 -10.16
CA ARG A 82 8.23 -9.13 -11.50
C ARG A 82 7.02 -9.51 -12.34
N LYS A 83 7.13 -9.37 -13.67
CA LYS A 83 6.11 -9.78 -14.62
C LYS A 83 5.68 -11.24 -14.38
N GLY A 84 4.38 -11.47 -14.33
CA GLY A 84 3.82 -12.80 -14.11
C GLY A 84 3.86 -13.30 -12.67
N LEU A 85 4.36 -12.49 -11.71
CA LEU A 85 4.40 -12.82 -10.30
C LEU A 85 3.54 -11.87 -9.49
N HIS A 86 2.77 -12.42 -8.57
CA HIS A 86 2.00 -11.66 -7.57
C HIS A 86 2.59 -12.02 -6.20
N LEU A 87 3.76 -11.49 -5.92
CA LEU A 87 4.54 -11.83 -4.74
C LEU A 87 5.03 -10.56 -4.05
N GLU A 88 4.86 -10.53 -2.76
CA GLU A 88 5.47 -9.58 -1.84
C GLU A 88 6.63 -10.27 -1.12
N ASP A 89 7.84 -9.78 -1.31
CA ASP A 89 9.01 -10.36 -0.70
C ASP A 89 9.96 -9.30 -0.10
N GLY A 90 10.95 -9.78 0.66
CA GLY A 90 11.95 -8.90 1.27
C GLY A 90 12.86 -8.18 0.25
N THR A 91 12.92 -8.65 -1.00
CA THR A 91 13.65 -7.95 -2.07
C THR A 91 12.92 -6.69 -2.48
N MET A 92 11.59 -6.77 -2.62
CA MET A 92 10.75 -5.60 -2.90
C MET A 92 10.88 -4.56 -1.78
N LEU A 93 10.85 -5.00 -0.51
CA LEU A 93 11.05 -4.08 0.62
C LEU A 93 12.40 -3.34 0.52
N ARG A 94 13.50 -4.07 0.30
CA ARG A 94 14.81 -3.47 0.21
C ARG A 94 14.93 -2.51 -0.98
N GLN A 95 14.33 -2.84 -2.12
CA GLN A 95 14.32 -1.97 -3.31
C GLN A 95 13.52 -0.70 -3.05
N ALA A 96 12.31 -0.81 -2.50
CA ALA A 96 11.47 0.34 -2.17
C ALA A 96 12.13 1.26 -1.13
N MET A 97 12.71 0.68 -0.07
CA MET A 97 13.40 1.44 0.97
C MET A 97 14.68 2.10 0.43
N ARG A 98 15.46 1.38 -0.39
CA ARG A 98 16.63 1.96 -1.03
C ARG A 98 16.27 3.16 -1.90
N MET A 99 15.24 3.05 -2.73
CA MET A 99 14.72 4.16 -3.52
C MET A 99 14.33 5.33 -2.61
N ALA A 100 13.53 5.04 -1.56
CA ALA A 100 13.06 6.05 -0.63
C ALA A 100 14.20 6.82 0.05
N LEU A 101 15.28 6.14 0.43
CA LEU A 101 16.46 6.78 1.05
C LEU A 101 17.27 7.59 0.03
N LEU A 102 17.64 6.98 -1.10
CA LEU A 102 18.53 7.59 -2.08
C LEU A 102 17.90 8.81 -2.76
N ASP A 103 16.66 8.66 -3.24
CA ASP A 103 15.98 9.72 -4.00
C ASP A 103 15.63 10.94 -3.13
N ASN A 104 15.58 10.75 -1.81
CA ASN A 104 15.29 11.83 -0.87
C ASN A 104 16.52 12.29 -0.05
N GLY A 105 17.72 11.81 -0.39
CA GLY A 105 18.96 12.19 0.28
C GLY A 105 18.99 11.83 1.76
N LYS A 106 18.31 10.74 2.15
CA LYS A 106 18.26 10.24 3.52
C LYS A 106 19.21 9.06 3.70
N THR A 107 19.81 8.96 4.85
CA THR A 107 20.69 7.86 5.23
C THR A 107 20.04 6.91 6.22
N GLU A 108 19.05 7.40 6.96
CA GLU A 108 18.29 6.63 7.95
C GLU A 108 16.83 7.10 8.03
N VAL A 109 15.98 6.25 8.59
CA VAL A 109 14.58 6.54 8.94
C VAL A 109 14.46 6.56 10.47
N LEU A 110 13.76 7.53 11.03
CA LEU A 110 13.55 7.59 12.49
C LEU A 110 12.67 6.43 12.96
N ASP A 111 11.41 6.43 12.57
CA ASP A 111 10.45 5.38 12.90
C ASP A 111 9.89 4.76 11.64
N PHE A 112 9.85 3.43 11.61
CA PHE A 112 9.27 2.66 10.52
C PHE A 112 8.25 1.67 11.04
N ILE A 113 7.08 1.61 10.41
CA ILE A 113 6.00 0.69 10.74
C ILE A 113 5.54 -0.09 9.50
N SER A 114 5.32 -1.38 9.67
CA SER A 114 4.73 -2.25 8.65
C SER A 114 3.75 -3.24 9.26
N ASP A 115 3.05 -3.97 8.41
CA ASP A 115 2.30 -5.13 8.87
C ASP A 115 3.25 -6.28 9.30
N ASN A 116 2.68 -7.39 9.74
CA ASN A 116 3.44 -8.56 10.18
C ASN A 116 3.60 -9.60 9.06
N HIS A 117 3.76 -9.17 7.82
CA HIS A 117 3.95 -10.05 6.67
C HIS A 117 5.40 -10.55 6.57
N GLY A 118 5.61 -11.71 5.93
CA GLY A 118 6.93 -12.34 5.77
C GLY A 118 7.98 -11.45 5.08
N ALA A 119 7.56 -10.53 4.20
CA ALA A 119 8.44 -9.57 3.56
C ALA A 119 9.19 -8.68 4.56
N TYR A 120 8.58 -8.38 5.72
CA TYR A 120 9.14 -7.54 6.77
C TYR A 120 9.77 -8.34 7.91
N THR A 121 9.23 -9.53 8.20
CA THR A 121 9.60 -10.34 9.37
C THR A 121 10.72 -11.34 9.09
N GLY A 122 11.07 -11.59 7.84
CA GLY A 122 12.21 -12.44 7.46
C GLY A 122 13.53 -11.89 8.01
N GLU A 123 14.46 -12.76 8.40
CA GLU A 123 15.74 -12.36 9.02
C GLU A 123 16.52 -11.34 8.22
N ALA A 124 16.66 -11.56 6.90
CA ALA A 124 17.37 -10.62 6.01
C ALA A 124 16.68 -9.23 5.95
N SER A 125 15.37 -9.20 6.01
CA SER A 125 14.60 -7.94 6.04
C SER A 125 14.75 -7.23 7.37
N LYS A 126 14.66 -7.96 8.48
CA LYS A 126 14.89 -7.41 9.83
C LYS A 126 16.29 -6.85 9.96
N ALA A 127 17.32 -7.60 9.56
CA ALA A 127 18.70 -7.14 9.61
C ALA A 127 18.92 -5.89 8.75
N TYR A 128 18.27 -5.79 7.60
CA TYR A 128 18.31 -4.60 6.75
C TYR A 128 17.61 -3.42 7.42
N LEU A 129 16.38 -3.61 7.91
CA LEU A 129 15.62 -2.55 8.58
C LEU A 129 16.32 -2.03 9.83
N GLN A 130 16.96 -2.89 10.63
CA GLN A 130 17.77 -2.51 11.79
C GLN A 130 18.97 -1.62 11.45
N ARG A 131 19.47 -1.69 10.21
CA ARG A 131 20.59 -0.84 9.75
C ARG A 131 20.13 0.53 9.25
N VAL A 132 18.92 0.61 8.68
CA VAL A 132 18.44 1.83 8.02
C VAL A 132 17.33 2.55 8.80
N CYS A 133 16.77 1.92 9.84
CA CYS A 133 15.76 2.51 10.71
C CYS A 133 16.27 2.59 12.14
N ARG A 134 16.08 3.73 12.78
CA ARG A 134 16.39 3.88 14.20
C ARG A 134 15.45 3.05 15.07
N ASN A 135 14.15 3.09 14.73
CA ASN A 135 13.13 2.27 15.35
C ASN A 135 12.31 1.57 14.27
N PHE A 136 12.15 0.27 14.41
CA PHE A 136 11.32 -0.53 13.52
C PHE A 136 10.33 -1.35 14.35
N ARG A 137 9.06 -1.33 13.95
CA ARG A 137 8.00 -2.13 14.57
C ARG A 137 7.04 -2.70 13.55
N THR A 138 6.55 -3.90 13.81
CA THR A 138 5.44 -4.50 13.08
C THR A 138 4.14 -4.37 13.85
N ILE A 139 3.04 -4.24 13.12
CA ILE A 139 1.70 -4.19 13.70
C ILE A 139 1.30 -5.58 14.14
N ALA A 140 0.65 -5.69 15.30
CA ALA A 140 0.17 -6.95 15.81
C ALA A 140 -0.81 -7.64 14.82
N PRO A 141 -0.71 -8.97 14.63
CA PRO A 141 -1.60 -9.70 13.73
C PRO A 141 -3.08 -9.40 14.01
N GLY A 142 -3.86 -9.21 12.93
CA GLY A 142 -5.29 -8.90 13.02
C GLY A 142 -5.63 -7.44 13.38
N ASN A 143 -4.66 -6.54 13.35
CA ASN A 143 -4.85 -5.10 13.59
C ASN A 143 -4.44 -4.26 12.36
N SER A 144 -4.78 -4.73 11.16
CA SER A 144 -4.41 -4.06 9.90
C SER A 144 -4.84 -2.58 9.83
N GLN A 145 -5.96 -2.23 10.50
CA GLN A 145 -6.42 -0.84 10.60
C GLN A 145 -5.42 0.10 11.29
N ALA A 146 -4.46 -0.44 12.04
CA ALA A 146 -3.39 0.35 12.64
C ALA A 146 -2.24 0.66 11.67
N ASN A 147 -2.27 0.15 10.43
CA ASN A 147 -1.27 0.47 9.42
C ASN A 147 -1.66 1.76 8.67
N PRO A 148 -0.94 2.87 8.88
CA PRO A 148 -1.22 4.11 8.15
C PRO A 148 -1.07 3.95 6.63
N ALA A 149 -0.17 3.06 6.18
CA ALA A 149 0.03 2.79 4.77
C ALA A 149 -1.19 2.15 4.10
N GLU A 150 -1.98 1.32 4.81
CA GLU A 150 -3.25 0.77 4.28
C GLU A 150 -4.23 1.90 3.93
N THR A 151 -4.36 2.88 4.84
CA THR A 151 -5.22 4.05 4.60
C THR A 151 -4.72 4.88 3.41
N MET A 152 -3.42 5.11 3.33
CA MET A 152 -2.81 5.84 2.21
C MET A 152 -3.04 5.09 0.89
N PHE A 153 -2.82 3.78 0.83
CA PHE A 153 -3.12 2.98 -0.35
C PHE A 153 -4.59 3.06 -0.78
N ARG A 154 -5.50 3.03 0.17
CA ARG A 154 -6.93 3.15 -0.12
C ARG A 154 -7.26 4.49 -0.77
N LEU A 155 -6.69 5.59 -0.26
CA LEU A 155 -6.87 6.93 -0.84
C LEU A 155 -6.23 7.03 -2.23
N PHE A 156 -5.00 6.56 -2.37
CA PHE A 156 -4.27 6.52 -3.65
C PHE A 156 -5.07 5.78 -4.72
N LYS A 157 -5.48 4.58 -4.40
CA LYS A 157 -6.29 3.78 -5.29
C LYS A 157 -7.61 4.49 -5.65
N ARG A 158 -8.36 5.02 -4.70
CA ARG A 158 -9.62 5.73 -4.95
C ARG A 158 -9.42 6.90 -5.91
N ARG A 159 -8.33 7.64 -5.74
CA ARG A 159 -8.00 8.77 -6.61
C ARG A 159 -7.73 8.35 -8.05
N PHE A 160 -6.96 7.31 -8.24
CA PHE A 160 -6.53 6.85 -9.57
C PHE A 160 -7.40 5.73 -10.16
N LYS A 161 -8.59 5.47 -9.57
CA LYS A 161 -9.50 4.42 -10.01
C LYS A 161 -9.81 4.48 -11.51
N SER A 162 -10.24 5.62 -12.00
CA SER A 162 -10.57 5.83 -13.41
C SER A 162 -9.33 5.76 -14.30
N TYR A 163 -8.22 6.33 -13.86
CA TYR A 163 -6.95 6.30 -14.59
C TYR A 163 -6.43 4.88 -14.82
N PHE A 164 -6.56 4.02 -13.82
CA PHE A 164 -6.19 2.61 -13.93
C PHE A 164 -7.29 1.75 -14.56
N LYS A 165 -8.43 2.32 -14.92
CA LYS A 165 -9.61 1.61 -15.45
C LYS A 165 -10.02 0.42 -14.59
N LEU A 166 -10.04 0.60 -13.28
CA LEU A 166 -10.42 -0.43 -12.34
C LEU A 166 -11.94 -0.53 -12.26
N PRO A 167 -12.53 -1.72 -12.36
CA PRO A 167 -13.96 -1.90 -12.19
C PRO A 167 -14.37 -1.61 -10.75
N GLU A 168 -15.60 -1.14 -10.59
CA GLU A 168 -16.14 -0.74 -9.28
C GLU A 168 -16.18 -1.87 -8.26
N THR A 169 -16.49 -3.07 -8.72
CA THR A 169 -16.69 -4.26 -7.87
C THR A 169 -15.41 -4.98 -7.47
N SER A 170 -14.31 -4.83 -8.19
CA SER A 170 -13.07 -5.58 -7.96
C SER A 170 -12.20 -5.01 -6.84
N TRP A 171 -12.59 -3.87 -6.31
CA TRP A 171 -11.75 -3.12 -5.42
C TRP A 171 -11.66 -3.70 -4.00
N ASN A 172 -12.74 -4.31 -3.51
CA ASN A 172 -12.82 -4.98 -2.21
C ASN A 172 -12.59 -6.48 -2.28
N ALA A 173 -12.21 -6.99 -3.43
CA ALA A 173 -12.06 -8.39 -3.67
C ALA A 173 -10.81 -8.94 -2.96
N ARG A 174 -11.02 -9.75 -1.95
CA ARG A 174 -9.99 -10.38 -1.11
C ARG A 174 -9.44 -11.68 -1.66
N SER A 175 -10.00 -12.20 -2.75
CA SER A 175 -9.54 -13.42 -3.38
C SER A 175 -9.29 -13.20 -4.88
N LEU A 176 -8.47 -14.05 -5.47
CA LEU A 176 -8.27 -14.10 -6.93
C LEU A 176 -9.60 -14.32 -7.68
N GLU A 177 -10.56 -15.04 -7.06
CA GLU A 177 -11.91 -15.30 -7.61
C GLU A 177 -12.81 -14.07 -7.62
N SER A 178 -12.58 -13.15 -6.70
CA SER A 178 -13.27 -11.86 -6.66
C SER A 178 -12.51 -10.75 -7.39
N MET A 179 -11.36 -11.04 -7.98
CA MET A 179 -10.77 -10.21 -9.01
C MET A 179 -11.68 -10.35 -10.22
N ALA A 180 -12.54 -9.37 -10.42
CA ALA A 180 -13.53 -9.21 -11.45
C ALA A 180 -13.62 -10.40 -12.40
N ASN A 181 -14.79 -10.95 -12.53
CA ASN A 181 -15.05 -11.96 -13.56
C ASN A 181 -14.19 -11.58 -14.79
N PRO A 182 -13.23 -12.41 -15.21
CA PRO A 182 -12.38 -12.12 -16.37
C PRO A 182 -13.19 -11.71 -17.61
N ASP A 183 -14.45 -12.11 -17.69
CA ASP A 183 -15.39 -11.76 -18.74
C ASP A 183 -15.73 -10.26 -18.81
N TYR A 184 -15.47 -9.48 -17.76
CA TYR A 184 -15.66 -8.01 -17.78
C TYR A 184 -14.47 -7.22 -18.36
N TYR A 185 -13.33 -7.89 -18.62
CA TYR A 185 -12.17 -7.22 -19.17
C TYR A 185 -11.91 -7.71 -20.59
N ASP A 186 -11.88 -6.80 -21.53
CA ASP A 186 -11.13 -7.05 -22.75
C ASP A 186 -9.64 -7.08 -22.38
N ILE A 187 -9.09 -8.29 -22.24
CA ILE A 187 -7.67 -8.50 -21.87
C ILE A 187 -6.76 -7.78 -22.87
N MET A 188 -7.16 -7.69 -24.14
CA MET A 188 -6.34 -7.05 -25.17
C MET A 188 -6.33 -5.53 -25.05
N ALA A 189 -7.34 -4.93 -24.42
CA ALA A 189 -7.38 -3.50 -24.09
C ALA A 189 -6.56 -3.14 -22.84
N LEU A 190 -6.07 -4.13 -22.06
CA LEU A 190 -5.22 -3.86 -20.91
C LEU A 190 -3.81 -3.47 -21.37
N PRO A 191 -3.12 -2.60 -20.58
CA PRO A 191 -1.73 -2.27 -20.85
C PRO A 191 -0.83 -3.50 -20.74
N THR A 192 0.30 -3.46 -21.42
CA THR A 192 1.42 -4.36 -21.17
C THR A 192 2.01 -4.11 -19.78
N TYR A 193 2.87 -5.01 -19.31
CA TYR A 193 3.56 -4.85 -18.03
C TYR A 193 4.37 -3.53 -17.94
N THR A 194 5.09 -3.17 -18.99
CA THR A 194 5.88 -1.93 -19.05
C THR A 194 4.99 -0.69 -19.00
N GLU A 195 3.97 -0.64 -19.83
CA GLU A 195 3.00 0.48 -19.82
C GLU A 195 2.28 0.61 -18.48
N ALA A 196 2.02 -0.51 -17.79
CA ALA A 196 1.40 -0.48 -16.48
C ALA A 196 2.34 0.07 -15.40
N ILE A 197 3.67 -0.20 -15.48
CA ILE A 197 4.67 0.44 -14.62
C ILE A 197 4.74 1.94 -14.88
N GLU A 198 4.75 2.36 -16.15
CA GLU A 198 4.76 3.79 -16.52
C GLU A 198 3.52 4.50 -15.95
N LYS A 199 2.33 3.91 -16.10
CA LYS A 199 1.10 4.44 -15.50
C LYS A 199 1.20 4.58 -13.98
N LEU A 200 1.74 3.58 -13.30
CA LEU A 200 1.96 3.62 -11.87
C LEU A 200 2.91 4.75 -11.48
N THR A 201 4.03 4.89 -12.19
CA THR A 201 5.04 5.93 -11.94
C THR A 201 4.45 7.33 -12.12
N ILE A 202 3.65 7.54 -13.16
CA ILE A 202 2.94 8.81 -13.39
C ILE A 202 1.96 9.09 -12.24
N ALA A 203 1.17 8.10 -11.84
CA ALA A 203 0.22 8.25 -10.74
C ALA A 203 0.89 8.58 -9.40
N ILE A 204 2.05 7.95 -9.10
CA ILE A 204 2.82 8.26 -7.89
C ILE A 204 3.35 9.69 -7.93
N ARG A 205 3.87 10.12 -9.07
CA ARG A 205 4.34 11.50 -9.26
C ARG A 205 3.20 12.50 -9.11
N GLU A 206 2.07 12.23 -9.72
CA GLU A 206 0.87 13.07 -9.60
C GLU A 206 0.37 13.12 -8.16
N TRP A 207 0.32 11.97 -7.46
CA TRP A 207 -0.03 11.93 -6.04
C TRP A 207 0.85 12.86 -5.22
N ASN A 208 2.16 12.76 -5.37
CA ASN A 208 3.13 13.53 -4.60
C ASN A 208 3.06 15.05 -4.87
N ASN A 209 2.59 15.44 -6.06
CA ASN A 209 2.54 16.84 -6.50
C ASN A 209 1.11 17.43 -6.53
N THR A 210 0.12 16.72 -6.00
CA THR A 210 -1.24 17.25 -5.94
C THR A 210 -1.64 17.56 -4.50
N ARG A 211 -2.21 18.73 -4.27
CA ARG A 211 -2.79 19.11 -2.96
C ARG A 211 -3.89 18.12 -2.58
N LEU A 212 -3.83 17.60 -1.37
CA LEU A 212 -4.83 16.65 -0.85
C LEU A 212 -5.91 17.40 -0.07
N GLU A 213 -5.68 17.58 1.20
CA GLU A 213 -6.61 18.26 2.12
C GLU A 213 -5.98 19.51 2.74
N ASN A 214 -4.66 19.65 2.58
CA ASN A 214 -3.87 20.75 3.12
C ASN A 214 -3.50 21.73 1.99
N GLU A 215 -3.02 22.89 2.36
CA GLU A 215 -2.54 23.90 1.39
C GLU A 215 -1.28 23.42 0.63
N LEU A 216 -0.49 22.53 1.23
CA LEU A 216 0.73 21.97 0.65
C LEU A 216 0.46 20.64 -0.07
N THR A 217 1.25 20.37 -1.10
CA THR A 217 1.34 19.02 -1.68
C THR A 217 2.11 18.09 -0.75
N PRO A 218 1.94 16.75 -0.86
CA PRO A 218 2.79 15.80 -0.13
C PRO A 218 4.28 16.07 -0.32
N SER A 219 4.71 16.41 -1.53
CA SER A 219 6.11 16.74 -1.84
C SER A 219 6.59 18.00 -1.13
N GLU A 220 5.83 19.09 -1.19
CA GLU A 220 6.17 20.34 -0.51
C GLU A 220 6.28 20.13 1.00
N TRP A 221 5.33 19.42 1.60
CA TRP A 221 5.37 19.15 3.05
C TRP A 221 6.55 18.25 3.44
N PHE A 222 6.78 17.18 2.67
CA PHE A 222 7.89 16.25 2.94
C PHE A 222 9.27 16.95 2.91
N HIS A 223 9.45 17.92 2.02
CA HIS A 223 10.70 18.66 1.83
C HIS A 223 10.78 20.00 2.60
N ALA A 224 9.69 20.43 3.23
CA ALA A 224 9.66 21.71 3.96
C ALA A 224 10.62 21.78 5.16
N LEU A 225 10.96 20.64 5.74
CA LEU A 225 11.90 20.51 6.85
C LEU A 225 13.19 19.83 6.33
N LYS A 226 14.04 20.61 5.70
CA LYS A 226 15.43 20.22 5.40
C LYS A 226 16.37 20.73 6.47
#